data_db4ecda9e7e4bfab92910692471d2483
#
_entry.id   db4ecda9e7e4bfab92910692471d2483
#
_cell.length_a   1.000
_cell.length_b   1.000
_cell.length_c   1.000
_cell.angle_alpha   90.00
_cell.angle_beta   90.00
_cell.angle_gamma   90.00
#
_symmetry.space_group_name_H-M   'P 1'
#
loop_
_entity.id
_entity.type
_entity.pdbx_description
1 polymer ?
#
loop_
_entity_poly.entity_id
_entity_poly.type
_entity_poly.pdbx_seq_one_letter_code
_entity_poly.pdbx_strand_id
1 'polypeptide(L)'
;WSFGTNLSQAFYALFSLSSVSANMDTSAVTNYFSTWLYCTNLASFPLLDTSGGTSFIGTWQNCTSLTSFPLITTSSGTDFTGAWQNCTGLTSFPLIDVSSGTNFTTTWRNCTSLTGFPLLDTSSGTTFASAWRDCSGLTSFPLLDVSSGTSFAGTWQGCSGLTSFPALNMSSATAVNAAWFSCTGLTSFPLLGANSATTFSFAWYGCTSLVSFPASFFDNWTATPGASCFYFAWSGCTSLSATSVENILNSIATSGRSAPSSGNKEITIDYNASSGTPSISSAVSTLKSRGWIIVLNGVTQ
;
A
#
# COMPACT_ATOMS: atom_id res chain seq x y z
N TRP A 1 -24.37 -27.96 -11.71
CA TRP A 1 -25.19 -26.92 -11.09
C TRP A 1 -24.96 -25.64 -11.88
N SER A 2 -25.99 -25.07 -12.48
CA SER A 2 -25.97 -23.74 -13.09
C SER A 2 -26.49 -22.77 -12.03
N PHE A 3 -25.71 -21.75 -11.76
CA PHE A 3 -26.10 -20.65 -10.88
C PHE A 3 -26.51 -19.48 -11.79
N GLY A 4 -27.59 -18.79 -11.50
CA GLY A 4 -27.95 -17.57 -12.23
C GLY A 4 -26.80 -16.55 -12.23
N THR A 5 -27.09 -15.28 -12.37
CA THR A 5 -26.07 -14.22 -12.45
C THR A 5 -25.45 -13.85 -11.10
N ASN A 6 -25.89 -14.41 -9.97
CA ASN A 6 -25.51 -13.98 -8.63
C ASN A 6 -25.15 -15.15 -7.71
N LEU A 7 -23.89 -15.19 -7.27
CA LEU A 7 -23.38 -16.12 -6.25
C LEU A 7 -23.10 -15.41 -4.91
N SER A 8 -23.61 -14.19 -4.72
CA SER A 8 -23.36 -13.44 -3.48
C SER A 8 -23.67 -14.30 -2.25
N GLN A 9 -22.65 -14.47 -1.39
CA GLN A 9 -22.71 -15.20 -0.13
C GLN A 9 -23.15 -16.69 -0.22
N ALA A 10 -23.14 -17.29 -1.42
CA ALA A 10 -23.67 -18.64 -1.63
C ALA A 10 -22.97 -19.73 -0.79
N PHE A 11 -21.69 -19.52 -0.46
CA PHE A 11 -20.88 -20.43 0.35
C PHE A 11 -20.29 -19.73 1.57
N TYR A 12 -20.89 -18.62 2.01
CA TYR A 12 -20.44 -17.82 3.14
C TYR A 12 -20.31 -18.67 4.42
N ALA A 13 -19.17 -18.54 5.10
CA ALA A 13 -18.87 -19.18 6.39
C ALA A 13 -19.00 -20.72 6.40
N LEU A 14 -18.82 -21.36 5.26
CA LEU A 14 -18.70 -22.81 5.21
C LEU A 14 -17.29 -23.23 5.69
N PHE A 15 -17.06 -23.14 7.00
CA PHE A 15 -15.74 -23.36 7.62
C PHE A 15 -15.15 -24.74 7.31
N SER A 16 -15.99 -25.76 7.09
CA SER A 16 -15.56 -27.13 6.75
C SER A 16 -15.33 -27.35 5.25
N LEU A 17 -15.66 -26.38 4.39
CA LEU A 17 -15.47 -26.51 2.95
C LEU A 17 -13.97 -26.58 2.63
N SER A 18 -13.51 -27.75 2.17
CA SER A 18 -12.11 -27.99 1.84
C SER A 18 -11.79 -27.87 0.34
N SER A 19 -12.80 -27.99 -0.51
CA SER A 19 -12.65 -27.85 -1.97
C SER A 19 -13.94 -27.37 -2.63
N VAL A 20 -13.81 -26.75 -3.79
CA VAL A 20 -14.91 -26.35 -4.68
C VAL A 20 -14.84 -27.23 -5.92
N SER A 21 -16.00 -27.66 -6.43
CA SER A 21 -16.05 -28.49 -7.64
C SER A 21 -15.70 -27.68 -8.89
N ALA A 22 -14.77 -28.19 -9.70
CA ALA A 22 -14.45 -27.60 -11.00
C ALA A 22 -15.61 -27.68 -12.02
N ASN A 23 -16.62 -28.50 -11.74
CA ASN A 23 -17.82 -28.69 -12.61
C ASN A 23 -18.94 -27.67 -12.26
N MET A 24 -18.67 -26.65 -11.46
CA MET A 24 -19.62 -25.57 -11.25
C MET A 24 -19.71 -24.72 -12.52
N ASP A 25 -20.90 -24.58 -13.08
CA ASP A 25 -21.14 -23.65 -14.18
C ASP A 25 -21.35 -22.25 -13.61
N THR A 26 -20.33 -21.42 -13.76
CA THR A 26 -20.28 -20.03 -13.28
C THR A 26 -20.25 -19.03 -14.45
N SER A 27 -20.40 -19.50 -15.68
CA SER A 27 -20.26 -18.69 -16.90
C SER A 27 -21.21 -17.48 -16.98
N ALA A 28 -22.41 -17.60 -16.37
CA ALA A 28 -23.40 -16.51 -16.32
C ALA A 28 -23.23 -15.59 -15.09
N VAL A 29 -22.33 -15.91 -14.16
CA VAL A 29 -22.24 -15.20 -12.88
C VAL A 29 -21.49 -13.87 -13.07
N THR A 30 -22.13 -12.79 -12.63
CA THR A 30 -21.53 -11.43 -12.65
C THR A 30 -21.18 -10.91 -11.26
N ASN A 31 -21.79 -11.46 -10.22
CA ASN A 31 -21.60 -11.01 -8.82
C ASN A 31 -21.11 -12.16 -7.94
N TYR A 32 -19.86 -12.03 -7.48
CA TYR A 32 -19.19 -12.94 -6.55
C TYR A 32 -19.02 -12.36 -5.13
N PHE A 33 -19.83 -11.36 -4.76
CA PHE A 33 -19.74 -10.69 -3.45
C PHE A 33 -19.73 -11.72 -2.30
N SER A 34 -18.61 -11.78 -1.55
CA SER A 34 -18.45 -12.63 -0.37
C SER A 34 -18.80 -14.12 -0.57
N THR A 35 -18.66 -14.63 -1.81
CA THR A 35 -19.13 -15.98 -2.15
C THR A 35 -18.51 -17.07 -1.28
N TRP A 36 -17.20 -17.06 -1.08
CA TRP A 36 -16.46 -18.02 -0.24
C TRP A 36 -15.84 -17.35 1.00
N LEU A 37 -16.41 -16.23 1.43
CA LEU A 37 -15.95 -15.51 2.62
C LEU A 37 -16.01 -16.44 3.84
N TYR A 38 -14.89 -16.52 4.60
CA TYR A 38 -14.71 -17.41 5.75
C TYR A 38 -14.73 -18.93 5.44
N CYS A 39 -14.46 -19.37 4.23
CA CYS A 39 -14.18 -20.77 3.95
C CYS A 39 -12.75 -21.11 4.41
N THR A 40 -12.53 -21.15 5.72
CA THR A 40 -11.20 -21.21 6.34
C THR A 40 -10.42 -22.49 6.03
N ASN A 41 -11.10 -23.60 5.73
CA ASN A 41 -10.49 -24.89 5.37
C ASN A 41 -10.30 -25.08 3.86
N LEU A 42 -10.68 -24.08 3.02
CA LEU A 42 -10.51 -24.16 1.58
C LEU A 42 -9.01 -24.10 1.23
N ALA A 43 -8.43 -25.27 0.92
CA ALA A 43 -6.99 -25.39 0.69
C ALA A 43 -6.58 -25.06 -0.76
N SER A 44 -7.49 -25.25 -1.71
CA SER A 44 -7.28 -24.93 -3.13
C SER A 44 -8.56 -24.45 -3.78
N PHE A 45 -8.43 -23.64 -4.83
CA PHE A 45 -9.55 -23.16 -5.61
C PHE A 45 -9.44 -23.71 -7.05
N PRO A 46 -10.53 -24.19 -7.68
CA PRO A 46 -10.48 -24.72 -9.02
C PRO A 46 -10.47 -23.60 -10.08
N LEU A 47 -10.09 -23.96 -11.31
CA LEU A 47 -10.24 -23.07 -12.45
C LEU A 47 -11.73 -23.03 -12.86
N LEU A 48 -12.45 -22.01 -12.41
CA LEU A 48 -13.83 -21.73 -12.80
C LEU A 48 -13.86 -20.65 -13.89
N ASP A 49 -14.91 -20.68 -14.73
CA ASP A 49 -15.20 -19.58 -15.62
C ASP A 49 -15.78 -18.39 -14.83
N THR A 50 -14.97 -17.37 -14.66
CA THR A 50 -15.35 -16.13 -13.95
C THR A 50 -15.36 -14.92 -14.87
N SER A 51 -15.36 -15.14 -16.19
CA SER A 51 -15.23 -14.11 -17.22
C SER A 51 -16.32 -13.04 -17.19
N GLY A 52 -17.54 -13.41 -16.75
CA GLY A 52 -18.65 -12.48 -16.55
C GLY A 52 -18.59 -11.67 -15.25
N GLY A 53 -17.68 -12.02 -14.35
CA GLY A 53 -17.59 -11.41 -13.01
C GLY A 53 -17.17 -9.95 -13.04
N THR A 54 -18.02 -9.07 -12.51
CA THR A 54 -17.73 -7.64 -12.38
C THR A 54 -17.39 -7.23 -10.94
N SER A 55 -17.93 -7.95 -9.95
CA SER A 55 -17.69 -7.73 -8.53
C SER A 55 -17.11 -8.95 -7.87
N PHE A 56 -15.89 -8.79 -7.31
CA PHE A 56 -15.18 -9.79 -6.52
C PHE A 56 -14.97 -9.36 -5.07
N ILE A 57 -15.83 -8.45 -4.55
CA ILE A 57 -15.71 -7.91 -3.20
C ILE A 57 -15.77 -9.06 -2.17
N GLY A 58 -14.71 -9.21 -1.39
CA GLY A 58 -14.59 -10.20 -0.31
C GLY A 58 -14.75 -11.66 -0.75
N THR A 59 -14.61 -11.97 -2.04
CA THR A 59 -14.96 -13.27 -2.61
C THR A 59 -14.27 -14.44 -1.90
N TRP A 60 -12.97 -14.35 -1.64
CA TRP A 60 -12.16 -15.37 -0.93
C TRP A 60 -11.60 -14.85 0.39
N GLN A 61 -12.18 -13.79 0.94
CA GLN A 61 -11.72 -13.20 2.19
C GLN A 61 -11.75 -14.23 3.33
N ASN A 62 -10.68 -14.29 4.12
CA ASN A 62 -10.50 -15.25 5.22
C ASN A 62 -10.46 -16.73 4.78
N CYS A 63 -10.10 -17.06 3.55
CA CYS A 63 -9.74 -18.42 3.14
C CYS A 63 -8.30 -18.72 3.61
N THR A 64 -8.11 -18.90 4.91
CA THR A 64 -6.79 -18.93 5.55
C THR A 64 -5.93 -20.14 5.17
N SER A 65 -6.55 -21.25 4.76
CA SER A 65 -5.86 -22.47 4.30
C SER A 65 -5.48 -22.44 2.82
N LEU A 66 -5.92 -21.42 2.05
CA LEU A 66 -5.65 -21.33 0.62
C LEU A 66 -4.17 -21.06 0.40
N THR A 67 -3.45 -22.04 -0.18
CA THR A 67 -1.98 -21.96 -0.36
C THR A 67 -1.57 -21.46 -1.74
N SER A 68 -2.43 -21.64 -2.74
CA SER A 68 -2.25 -21.18 -4.12
C SER A 68 -3.58 -20.76 -4.72
N PHE A 69 -3.52 -19.94 -5.76
CA PHE A 69 -4.71 -19.48 -6.47
C PHE A 69 -4.57 -19.77 -7.97
N PRO A 70 -5.63 -20.23 -8.67
CA PRO A 70 -5.56 -20.54 -10.09
C PRO A 70 -5.60 -19.29 -10.96
N LEU A 71 -5.19 -19.44 -12.22
CA LEU A 71 -5.27 -18.39 -13.24
C LEU A 71 -6.71 -18.30 -13.81
N ILE A 72 -7.63 -17.76 -12.99
CA ILE A 72 -9.01 -17.51 -13.44
C ILE A 72 -9.11 -16.26 -14.31
N THR A 73 -10.18 -16.15 -15.08
CA THR A 73 -10.46 -14.98 -15.92
C THR A 73 -11.19 -13.91 -15.10
N THR A 74 -10.57 -12.75 -14.93
CA THR A 74 -11.12 -11.64 -14.14
C THR A 74 -11.18 -10.32 -14.92
N SER A 75 -11.03 -10.36 -16.24
CA SER A 75 -10.90 -9.20 -17.12
C SER A 75 -12.08 -8.21 -17.06
N SER A 76 -13.28 -8.67 -16.70
CA SER A 76 -14.46 -7.80 -16.49
C SER A 76 -14.56 -7.25 -15.06
N GLY A 77 -13.70 -7.68 -14.16
CA GLY A 77 -13.74 -7.30 -12.73
C GLY A 77 -13.35 -5.85 -12.53
N THR A 78 -14.23 -5.08 -11.88
CA THR A 78 -13.98 -3.66 -11.57
C THR A 78 -13.73 -3.41 -10.10
N ASP A 79 -14.27 -4.24 -9.21
CA ASP A 79 -14.12 -4.10 -7.76
C ASP A 79 -13.60 -5.39 -7.11
N PHE A 80 -12.37 -5.29 -6.61
CA PHE A 80 -11.66 -6.36 -5.90
C PHE A 80 -11.50 -6.09 -4.41
N THR A 81 -12.32 -5.19 -3.83
CA THR A 81 -12.23 -4.84 -2.40
C THR A 81 -12.21 -6.10 -1.53
N GLY A 82 -11.11 -6.30 -0.80
CA GLY A 82 -10.94 -7.42 0.13
C GLY A 82 -10.99 -8.81 -0.49
N ALA A 83 -10.86 -8.96 -1.83
CA ALA A 83 -11.09 -10.24 -2.51
C ALA A 83 -10.29 -11.40 -1.92
N TRP A 84 -9.01 -11.20 -1.59
CA TRP A 84 -8.12 -12.19 -0.95
C TRP A 84 -7.63 -11.74 0.42
N GLN A 85 -8.33 -10.79 1.07
CA GLN A 85 -7.96 -10.32 2.40
C GLN A 85 -7.90 -11.50 3.40
N ASN A 86 -6.84 -11.54 4.21
CA ASN A 86 -6.59 -12.58 5.21
C ASN A 86 -6.43 -14.02 4.63
N CYS A 87 -6.06 -14.18 3.36
CA CYS A 87 -5.60 -15.46 2.82
C CYS A 87 -4.16 -15.71 3.31
N THR A 88 -4.01 -15.95 4.60
CA THR A 88 -2.70 -16.02 5.28
C THR A 88 -1.83 -17.18 4.83
N GLY A 89 -2.42 -18.24 4.27
CA GLY A 89 -1.70 -19.39 3.71
C GLY A 89 -1.15 -19.18 2.30
N LEU A 90 -1.59 -18.11 1.60
CA LEU A 90 -1.25 -17.89 0.19
C LEU A 90 0.23 -17.51 0.03
N THR A 91 1.00 -18.38 -0.62
CA THR A 91 2.46 -18.22 -0.77
C THR A 91 2.87 -17.50 -2.05
N SER A 92 2.03 -17.56 -3.07
CA SER A 92 2.21 -16.90 -4.37
C SER A 92 0.86 -16.46 -4.94
N PHE A 93 0.88 -15.45 -5.79
CA PHE A 93 -0.32 -14.98 -6.49
C PHE A 93 -0.13 -15.11 -8.01
N PRO A 94 -1.14 -15.57 -8.77
CA PRO A 94 -1.03 -15.74 -10.21
C PRO A 94 -1.14 -14.41 -10.96
N LEU A 95 -0.67 -14.41 -12.23
CA LEU A 95 -0.80 -13.25 -13.13
C LEU A 95 -2.21 -13.23 -13.77
N ILE A 96 -3.24 -12.97 -12.94
CA ILE A 96 -4.62 -12.80 -13.44
C ILE A 96 -4.79 -11.43 -14.10
N ASP A 97 -5.76 -11.34 -14.99
CA ASP A 97 -6.11 -10.07 -15.65
C ASP A 97 -7.00 -9.23 -14.73
N VAL A 98 -6.48 -8.12 -14.24
CA VAL A 98 -7.21 -7.13 -13.43
C VAL A 98 -7.24 -5.74 -14.08
N SER A 99 -7.01 -5.68 -15.40
CA SER A 99 -6.84 -4.42 -16.15
C SER A 99 -8.06 -3.49 -16.11
N SER A 100 -9.27 -4.03 -15.90
CA SER A 100 -10.50 -3.25 -15.68
C SER A 100 -10.70 -2.85 -14.20
N GLY A 101 -9.87 -3.33 -13.30
CA GLY A 101 -9.99 -3.08 -11.86
C GLY A 101 -9.75 -1.63 -11.48
N THR A 102 -10.73 -1.02 -10.83
CA THR A 102 -10.63 0.36 -10.34
C THR A 102 -10.45 0.44 -8.83
N ASN A 103 -10.93 -0.55 -8.10
CA ASN A 103 -10.90 -0.57 -6.64
C ASN A 103 -10.17 -1.81 -6.10
N PHE A 104 -9.00 -1.58 -5.52
CA PHE A 104 -8.15 -2.58 -4.88
C PHE A 104 -8.04 -2.39 -3.36
N THR A 105 -9.02 -1.73 -2.74
CA THR A 105 -9.01 -1.51 -1.29
C THR A 105 -8.93 -2.83 -0.53
N THR A 106 -7.92 -3.00 0.32
CA THR A 106 -7.67 -4.19 1.15
C THR A 106 -7.58 -5.53 0.40
N THR A 107 -7.40 -5.53 -0.93
CA THR A 107 -7.51 -6.73 -1.78
C THR A 107 -6.66 -7.91 -1.30
N TRP A 108 -5.39 -7.69 -0.99
CA TRP A 108 -4.45 -8.72 -0.49
C TRP A 108 -4.01 -8.45 0.96
N ARG A 109 -4.77 -7.61 1.70
CA ARG A 109 -4.40 -7.29 3.08
C ARG A 109 -4.22 -8.56 3.90
N ASN A 110 -3.14 -8.60 4.69
CA ASN A 110 -2.80 -9.70 5.61
C ASN A 110 -2.59 -11.07 4.91
N CYS A 111 -2.11 -11.08 3.65
CA CYS A 111 -1.57 -12.27 3.01
C CYS A 111 -0.12 -12.47 3.49
N THR A 112 0.05 -12.90 4.74
CA THR A 112 1.32 -12.90 5.46
C THR A 112 2.37 -13.87 4.92
N SER A 113 1.95 -14.94 4.24
CA SER A 113 2.85 -15.93 3.62
C SER A 113 3.27 -15.56 2.19
N LEU A 114 2.71 -14.50 1.62
CA LEU A 114 3.01 -14.09 0.25
C LEU A 114 4.44 -13.53 0.17
N THR A 115 5.34 -14.22 -0.55
CA THR A 115 6.77 -13.86 -0.62
C THR A 115 7.14 -12.94 -1.77
N GLY A 116 6.34 -12.93 -2.83
CA GLY A 116 6.47 -12.08 -4.00
C GLY A 116 5.12 -11.76 -4.60
N PHE A 117 5.06 -10.72 -5.42
CA PHE A 117 3.82 -10.30 -6.08
C PHE A 117 4.05 -10.20 -7.61
N PRO A 118 3.08 -10.64 -8.45
CA PRO A 118 3.24 -10.59 -9.90
C PRO A 118 3.07 -9.16 -10.44
N LEU A 119 3.58 -8.91 -11.65
CA LEU A 119 3.41 -7.65 -12.37
C LEU A 119 2.01 -7.62 -13.03
N LEU A 120 0.98 -7.36 -12.22
CA LEU A 120 -0.40 -7.20 -12.70
C LEU A 120 -0.56 -5.88 -13.47
N ASP A 121 -1.47 -5.84 -14.43
CA ASP A 121 -1.93 -4.58 -15.02
C ASP A 121 -2.91 -3.90 -14.06
N THR A 122 -2.45 -2.88 -13.37
CA THR A 122 -3.23 -2.08 -12.40
C THR A 122 -3.47 -0.65 -12.89
N SER A 123 -3.26 -0.38 -14.18
CA SER A 123 -3.29 0.96 -14.77
C SER A 123 -4.62 1.70 -14.62
N SER A 124 -5.74 0.96 -14.54
CA SER A 124 -7.09 1.53 -14.26
C SER A 124 -7.36 1.76 -12.77
N GLY A 125 -6.48 1.30 -11.87
CA GLY A 125 -6.69 1.35 -10.43
C GLY A 125 -6.69 2.78 -9.87
N THR A 126 -7.78 3.17 -9.22
CA THR A 126 -7.92 4.51 -8.60
C THR A 126 -7.71 4.50 -7.10
N THR A 127 -7.95 3.38 -6.41
CA THR A 127 -7.69 3.24 -4.98
C THR A 127 -6.99 1.94 -4.64
N PHE A 128 -5.91 2.06 -3.86
CA PHE A 128 -5.09 0.97 -3.34
C PHE A 128 -5.02 1.01 -1.81
N ALA A 129 -6.00 1.67 -1.15
CA ALA A 129 -5.99 1.84 0.30
C ALA A 129 -5.85 0.48 1.01
N SER A 130 -4.77 0.30 1.77
CA SER A 130 -4.44 -0.94 2.50
C SER A 130 -4.36 -2.21 1.62
N ALA A 131 -4.12 -2.09 0.31
CA ALA A 131 -4.19 -3.22 -0.64
C ALA A 131 -3.25 -4.37 -0.26
N TRP A 132 -2.01 -4.09 0.13
CA TRP A 132 -1.01 -5.07 0.59
C TRP A 132 -0.65 -4.87 2.07
N ARG A 133 -1.51 -4.21 2.85
CA ARG A 133 -1.26 -4.00 4.26
C ARG A 133 -1.04 -5.33 4.99
N ASP A 134 -0.04 -5.37 5.87
CA ASP A 134 0.34 -6.52 6.67
C ASP A 134 0.77 -7.78 5.86
N CYS A 135 1.18 -7.61 4.57
CA CYS A 135 1.84 -8.67 3.80
C CYS A 135 3.31 -8.79 4.23
N SER A 136 3.54 -9.25 5.45
CA SER A 136 4.85 -9.27 6.09
C SER A 136 5.88 -10.21 5.44
N GLY A 137 5.42 -11.19 4.66
CA GLY A 137 6.27 -12.11 3.91
C GLY A 137 6.87 -11.53 2.62
N LEU A 138 6.30 -10.42 2.08
CA LEU A 138 6.80 -9.81 0.85
C LEU A 138 8.23 -9.31 1.04
N THR A 139 9.16 -9.83 0.21
CA THR A 139 10.58 -9.43 0.23
C THR A 139 10.91 -8.38 -0.83
N SER A 140 10.11 -8.29 -1.87
CA SER A 140 10.20 -7.30 -2.95
C SER A 140 8.81 -6.94 -3.46
N PHE A 141 8.69 -5.79 -4.12
CA PHE A 141 7.45 -5.35 -4.75
C PHE A 141 7.70 -5.02 -6.23
N PRO A 142 6.81 -5.40 -7.17
CA PRO A 142 6.99 -5.15 -8.59
C PRO A 142 6.75 -3.67 -8.94
N LEU A 143 7.25 -3.25 -10.11
CA LEU A 143 7.00 -1.92 -10.66
C LEU A 143 5.62 -1.89 -11.35
N LEU A 144 4.55 -1.90 -10.54
CA LEU A 144 3.17 -1.80 -11.04
C LEU A 144 2.88 -0.43 -11.65
N ASP A 145 2.02 -0.37 -12.67
CA ASP A 145 1.43 0.90 -13.08
C ASP A 145 0.30 1.28 -12.11
N VAL A 146 0.55 2.30 -11.32
CA VAL A 146 -0.39 2.87 -10.34
C VAL A 146 -0.65 4.36 -10.62
N SER A 147 -0.35 4.83 -11.84
CA SER A 147 -0.38 6.24 -12.21
C SER A 147 -1.77 6.89 -12.10
N SER A 148 -2.84 6.10 -12.22
CA SER A 148 -4.23 6.54 -12.01
C SER A 148 -4.64 6.57 -10.53
N GLY A 149 -3.82 6.00 -9.63
CA GLY A 149 -4.14 5.86 -8.21
C GLY A 149 -4.16 7.17 -7.46
N THR A 150 -5.25 7.45 -6.75
CA THR A 150 -5.42 8.65 -5.92
C THR A 150 -5.24 8.37 -4.44
N SER A 151 -5.55 7.15 -3.96
CA SER A 151 -5.43 6.79 -2.55
C SER A 151 -4.51 5.60 -2.33
N PHE A 152 -3.44 5.84 -1.56
CA PHE A 152 -2.47 4.85 -1.10
C PHE A 152 -2.38 4.81 0.43
N ALA A 153 -3.46 5.17 1.12
CA ALA A 153 -3.49 5.17 2.58
C ALA A 153 -3.22 3.76 3.14
N GLY A 154 -2.12 3.59 3.87
CA GLY A 154 -1.73 2.31 4.47
C GLY A 154 -1.44 1.17 3.49
N THR A 155 -1.18 1.45 2.22
CA THR A 155 -1.12 0.44 1.15
C THR A 155 -0.13 -0.68 1.43
N TRP A 156 1.07 -0.37 1.89
CA TRP A 156 2.13 -1.33 2.26
C TRP A 156 2.43 -1.31 3.77
N GLN A 157 1.52 -0.77 4.58
CA GLN A 157 1.70 -0.76 6.04
C GLN A 157 1.99 -2.17 6.55
N GLY A 158 3.02 -2.33 7.38
CA GLY A 158 3.37 -3.62 7.98
C GLY A 158 4.02 -4.64 7.03
N CYS A 159 4.40 -4.25 5.80
CA CYS A 159 5.19 -5.11 4.91
C CYS A 159 6.65 -5.17 5.40
N SER A 160 6.85 -5.80 6.55
CA SER A 160 8.13 -5.81 7.27
C SER A 160 9.24 -6.58 6.55
N GLY A 161 8.90 -7.48 5.64
CA GLY A 161 9.86 -8.23 4.82
C GLY A 161 10.46 -7.43 3.65
N LEU A 162 9.84 -6.32 3.23
CA LEU A 162 10.35 -5.50 2.12
C LEU A 162 11.71 -4.88 2.47
N THR A 163 12.73 -5.18 1.67
CA THR A 163 14.08 -4.61 1.84
C THR A 163 14.34 -3.41 0.94
N SER A 164 13.62 -3.31 -0.17
CA SER A 164 13.65 -2.21 -1.13
C SER A 164 12.26 -1.94 -1.69
N PHE A 165 12.06 -0.77 -2.28
CA PHE A 165 10.80 -0.37 -2.88
C PHE A 165 11.03 0.15 -4.30
N PRO A 166 10.16 -0.14 -5.30
CA PRO A 166 10.30 0.36 -6.66
C PRO A 166 9.92 1.83 -6.80
N ALA A 167 10.44 2.52 -7.81
CA ALA A 167 10.09 3.91 -8.13
C ALA A 167 8.75 3.98 -8.87
N LEU A 168 7.64 3.75 -8.17
CA LEU A 168 6.30 3.81 -8.73
C LEU A 168 5.94 5.24 -9.17
N ASN A 169 5.20 5.36 -10.27
CA ASN A 169 4.58 6.62 -10.66
C ASN A 169 3.31 6.87 -9.81
N MET A 170 3.42 7.76 -8.84
CA MET A 170 2.33 8.13 -7.93
C MET A 170 1.86 9.59 -8.17
N SER A 171 1.97 10.09 -9.40
CA SER A 171 1.70 11.51 -9.72
C SER A 171 0.26 11.94 -9.43
N SER A 172 -0.71 11.03 -9.51
CA SER A 172 -2.12 11.29 -9.17
C SER A 172 -2.45 11.10 -7.68
N ALA A 173 -1.51 10.60 -6.88
CA ALA A 173 -1.74 10.30 -5.47
C ALA A 173 -2.05 11.57 -4.67
N THR A 174 -3.18 11.59 -3.98
CA THR A 174 -3.58 12.66 -3.06
C THR A 174 -3.41 12.27 -1.60
N ALA A 175 -3.48 10.96 -1.28
CA ALA A 175 -3.33 10.41 0.07
C ALA A 175 -2.28 9.30 0.09
N VAL A 176 -1.18 9.52 0.83
CA VAL A 176 -0.12 8.53 1.06
C VAL A 176 0.15 8.33 2.57
N ASN A 177 -0.81 8.71 3.41
CA ASN A 177 -0.68 8.55 4.85
C ASN A 177 -0.50 7.08 5.24
N ALA A 178 0.43 6.81 6.15
CA ALA A 178 0.79 5.48 6.63
C ALA A 178 1.15 4.46 5.53
N ALA A 179 1.46 4.91 4.28
CA ALA A 179 1.64 4.00 3.15
C ALA A 179 2.72 2.94 3.38
N TRP A 180 3.82 3.29 4.04
CA TRP A 180 4.93 2.39 4.41
C TRP A 180 5.13 2.30 5.93
N PHE A 181 4.08 2.59 6.71
CA PHE A 181 4.13 2.48 8.17
C PHE A 181 4.64 1.10 8.60
N SER A 182 5.66 1.06 9.46
CA SER A 182 6.28 -0.19 9.96
C SER A 182 6.81 -1.14 8.88
N CYS A 183 7.28 -0.63 7.74
CA CYS A 183 8.10 -1.40 6.81
C CYS A 183 9.52 -1.53 7.38
N THR A 184 9.67 -2.33 8.44
CA THR A 184 10.88 -2.39 9.25
C THR A 184 12.11 -2.95 8.54
N GLY A 185 11.92 -3.73 7.45
CA GLY A 185 13.01 -4.27 6.62
C GLY A 185 13.55 -3.29 5.58
N LEU A 186 12.83 -2.18 5.32
CA LEU A 186 13.17 -1.26 4.23
C LEU A 186 14.46 -0.48 4.55
N THR A 187 15.50 -0.62 3.72
CA THR A 187 16.81 0.00 3.95
C THR A 187 17.02 1.30 3.18
N SER A 188 16.35 1.44 2.04
CA SER A 188 16.41 2.63 1.17
C SER A 188 15.05 2.94 0.59
N PHE A 189 14.81 4.21 0.28
CA PHE A 189 13.57 4.64 -0.34
C PHE A 189 13.86 5.31 -1.69
N PRO A 190 13.06 5.03 -2.75
CA PRO A 190 13.27 5.59 -4.07
C PRO A 190 12.68 7.01 -4.20
N LEU A 191 13.05 7.71 -5.25
CA LEU A 191 12.36 8.93 -5.66
C LEU A 191 11.02 8.55 -6.30
N LEU A 192 9.91 8.97 -5.69
CA LEU A 192 8.55 8.78 -6.20
C LEU A 192 7.97 10.11 -6.69
N GLY A 193 7.07 10.05 -7.67
CA GLY A 193 6.36 11.21 -8.19
C GLY A 193 5.09 11.56 -7.41
N ALA A 194 5.12 11.64 -6.08
CA ALA A 194 3.94 11.91 -5.24
C ALA A 194 3.62 13.42 -5.09
N ASN A 195 3.70 14.18 -6.19
CA ASN A 195 3.66 15.64 -6.16
C ASN A 195 2.29 16.24 -5.81
N SER A 196 1.21 15.47 -5.97
CA SER A 196 -0.18 15.88 -5.68
C SER A 196 -0.63 15.48 -4.28
N ALA A 197 0.20 14.78 -3.50
CA ALA A 197 -0.19 14.28 -2.19
C ALA A 197 -0.37 15.42 -1.18
N THR A 198 -1.51 15.44 -0.50
CA THR A 198 -1.84 16.43 0.53
C THR A 198 -1.42 15.99 1.93
N THR A 199 -1.15 14.69 2.12
CA THR A 199 -0.76 14.13 3.41
C THR A 199 0.25 13.00 3.27
N PHE A 200 1.28 13.04 4.12
CA PHE A 200 2.31 12.03 4.34
C PHE A 200 2.36 11.62 5.82
N SER A 201 1.27 11.90 6.58
CA SER A 201 1.25 11.58 8.01
C SER A 201 1.52 10.09 8.24
N PHE A 202 2.44 9.76 9.14
CA PHE A 202 2.88 8.39 9.42
C PHE A 202 3.45 7.62 8.21
N ALA A 203 3.75 8.24 7.07
CA ALA A 203 4.05 7.52 5.83
C ALA A 203 5.20 6.52 5.99
N TRP A 204 6.26 6.86 6.70
CA TRP A 204 7.43 6.01 6.98
C TRP A 204 7.62 5.75 8.48
N TYR A 205 6.58 5.97 9.30
CA TYR A 205 6.67 5.75 10.74
C TYR A 205 7.17 4.34 11.05
N GLY A 206 8.19 4.23 11.90
CA GLY A 206 8.71 2.93 12.35
C GLY A 206 9.46 2.14 11.27
N CYS A 207 9.91 2.76 10.17
CA CYS A 207 10.84 2.14 9.22
C CYS A 207 12.25 2.10 9.83
N THR A 208 12.44 1.22 10.82
CA THR A 208 13.62 1.21 11.70
C THR A 208 14.94 0.91 10.99
N SER A 209 14.92 0.19 9.85
CA SER A 209 16.10 -0.12 9.05
C SER A 209 16.38 0.91 7.96
N LEU A 210 15.53 1.94 7.78
CA LEU A 210 15.68 2.91 6.69
C LEU A 210 16.90 3.81 6.92
N VAL A 211 17.94 3.62 6.09
CA VAL A 211 19.20 4.36 6.16
C VAL A 211 19.19 5.55 5.20
N SER A 212 18.70 5.34 3.96
CA SER A 212 18.78 6.36 2.91
C SER A 212 17.40 6.81 2.43
N PHE A 213 17.22 8.14 2.37
CA PHE A 213 16.07 8.80 1.78
C PHE A 213 16.55 9.72 0.64
N PRO A 214 15.89 9.74 -0.53
CA PRO A 214 16.39 10.41 -1.72
C PRO A 214 16.40 11.93 -1.57
N ALA A 215 17.36 12.58 -2.21
CA ALA A 215 17.31 14.02 -2.45
C ALA A 215 16.15 14.37 -3.40
N SER A 216 15.69 15.61 -3.37
CA SER A 216 14.69 16.16 -4.30
C SER A 216 13.33 15.49 -4.29
N PHE A 217 12.98 14.72 -3.24
CA PHE A 217 11.70 14.00 -3.16
C PHE A 217 10.49 14.94 -3.20
N PHE A 218 10.58 16.11 -2.58
CA PHE A 218 9.51 17.11 -2.49
C PHE A 218 9.74 18.34 -3.36
N ASP A 219 10.82 18.41 -4.16
CA ASP A 219 11.15 19.62 -4.94
C ASP A 219 10.00 20.05 -5.86
N ASN A 220 9.31 19.09 -6.46
CA ASN A 220 8.17 19.31 -7.35
C ASN A 220 6.81 19.14 -6.65
N TRP A 221 6.79 19.14 -5.32
CA TRP A 221 5.54 19.01 -4.59
C TRP A 221 4.67 20.26 -4.73
N THR A 222 3.48 20.10 -5.35
CA THR A 222 2.61 21.22 -5.71
C THR A 222 1.34 21.28 -4.86
N ALA A 223 1.00 20.20 -4.16
CA ALA A 223 -0.21 20.17 -3.34
C ALA A 223 -0.19 21.19 -2.20
N THR A 224 -1.35 21.66 -1.81
CA THR A 224 -1.53 22.39 -0.55
C THR A 224 -1.45 21.39 0.61
N PRO A 225 -0.54 21.58 1.59
CA PRO A 225 -0.45 20.69 2.74
C PRO A 225 -1.78 20.58 3.47
N GLY A 226 -2.27 19.36 3.63
CA GLY A 226 -3.43 19.05 4.47
C GLY A 226 -3.10 19.16 5.96
N ALA A 227 -4.12 19.14 6.80
CA ALA A 227 -3.94 19.13 8.26
C ALA A 227 -3.02 17.99 8.69
N SER A 228 -2.01 18.30 9.52
CA SER A 228 -1.05 17.31 10.02
C SER A 228 -0.26 16.56 8.93
N CYS A 229 0.07 17.25 7.82
CA CYS A 229 0.62 16.67 6.60
C CYS A 229 1.84 15.75 6.83
N PHE A 230 2.79 16.12 7.70
CA PHE A 230 3.98 15.33 8.03
C PHE A 230 3.97 14.79 9.47
N TYR A 231 2.79 14.72 10.11
CA TYR A 231 2.70 14.26 11.49
C TYR A 231 3.28 12.85 11.63
N PHE A 232 4.34 12.72 12.44
CA PHE A 232 5.10 11.50 12.64
C PHE A 232 5.58 10.79 11.36
N ALA A 233 5.79 11.51 10.26
CA ALA A 233 6.11 10.90 8.96
C ALA A 233 7.35 10.01 9.02
N TRP A 234 8.42 10.41 9.72
CA TRP A 234 9.67 9.65 9.88
C TRP A 234 9.98 9.32 11.34
N SER A 235 8.99 9.40 12.23
CA SER A 235 9.21 9.02 13.63
C SER A 235 9.50 7.53 13.73
N GLY A 236 10.49 7.15 14.55
CA GLY A 236 10.98 5.77 14.65
C GLY A 236 11.88 5.30 13.51
N CYS A 237 12.30 6.17 12.58
CA CYS A 237 13.29 5.86 11.54
C CYS A 237 14.73 5.95 12.08
N THR A 238 15.03 5.21 13.13
CA THR A 238 16.26 5.36 13.93
C THR A 238 17.57 5.04 13.21
N SER A 239 17.51 4.46 12.00
CA SER A 239 18.70 4.20 11.17
C SER A 239 18.95 5.28 10.10
N LEU A 240 18.06 6.27 9.93
CA LEU A 240 18.20 7.33 8.93
C LEU A 240 19.54 8.06 9.10
N SER A 241 20.27 8.26 8.01
CA SER A 241 21.54 8.99 8.04
C SER A 241 21.32 10.50 8.16
N ALA A 242 22.31 11.23 8.67
CA ALA A 242 22.33 12.71 8.67
C ALA A 242 22.07 13.29 7.28
N THR A 243 22.70 12.73 6.23
CA THR A 243 22.45 13.12 4.83
C THR A 243 20.99 12.93 4.41
N SER A 244 20.32 11.88 4.89
CA SER A 244 18.90 11.67 4.60
C SER A 244 18.01 12.73 5.24
N VAL A 245 18.34 13.18 6.46
CA VAL A 245 17.67 14.31 7.12
C VAL A 245 17.84 15.59 6.30
N GLU A 246 19.08 15.84 5.82
CA GLU A 246 19.36 16.97 4.92
C GLU A 246 18.53 16.91 3.64
N ASN A 247 18.47 15.75 2.99
CA ASN A 247 17.69 15.52 1.78
C ASN A 247 16.20 15.85 2.00
N ILE A 248 15.61 15.34 3.08
CA ILE A 248 14.20 15.57 3.42
C ILE A 248 13.94 17.06 3.62
N LEU A 249 14.67 17.71 4.53
CA LEU A 249 14.39 19.10 4.91
C LEU A 249 14.71 20.10 3.78
N ASN A 250 15.81 19.90 3.06
CA ASN A 250 16.15 20.75 1.92
C ASN A 250 15.10 20.62 0.80
N SER A 251 14.62 19.41 0.52
CA SER A 251 13.62 19.18 -0.51
C SER A 251 12.26 19.80 -0.14
N ILE A 252 11.79 19.66 1.12
CA ILE A 252 10.57 20.33 1.59
C ILE A 252 10.75 21.88 1.53
N ALA A 253 11.91 22.39 1.91
CA ALA A 253 12.19 23.82 1.79
C ALA A 253 12.18 24.31 0.33
N THR A 254 12.75 23.53 -0.60
CA THR A 254 12.77 23.81 -2.05
C THR A 254 11.37 23.84 -2.64
N SER A 255 10.45 22.98 -2.20
CA SER A 255 9.07 22.92 -2.70
C SER A 255 8.29 24.23 -2.54
N GLY A 256 8.72 25.11 -1.66
CA GLY A 256 8.07 26.39 -1.42
C GLY A 256 6.79 26.32 -0.56
N ARG A 257 6.41 25.15 -0.07
CA ARG A 257 5.15 24.96 0.66
C ARG A 257 5.23 25.50 2.09
N SER A 258 4.17 26.19 2.50
CA SER A 258 3.96 26.63 3.90
C SER A 258 3.27 25.52 4.71
N ALA A 259 3.44 25.58 6.03
CA ALA A 259 2.72 24.69 6.94
C ALA A 259 1.20 24.82 6.76
N PRO A 260 0.42 23.77 7.07
CA PRO A 260 -1.02 23.83 6.97
C PRO A 260 -1.61 24.89 7.91
N SER A 261 -2.77 25.44 7.55
CA SER A 261 -3.47 26.44 8.38
C SER A 261 -4.02 25.84 9.66
N SER A 262 -4.27 24.52 9.68
CA SER A 262 -4.83 23.78 10.82
C SER A 262 -4.11 22.45 11.05
N GLY A 263 -4.28 21.87 12.22
CA GLY A 263 -3.66 20.61 12.61
C GLY A 263 -2.21 20.76 13.06
N ASN A 264 -1.50 19.64 13.16
CA ASN A 264 -0.09 19.61 13.55
C ASN A 264 0.79 20.11 12.40
N LYS A 265 1.73 21.00 12.74
CA LYS A 265 2.66 21.64 11.79
C LYS A 265 4.07 21.05 11.88
N GLU A 266 4.24 19.96 12.61
CA GLU A 266 5.53 19.35 12.83
C GLU A 266 6.01 18.53 11.64
N ILE A 267 7.30 18.62 11.36
CA ILE A 267 8.08 17.68 10.57
C ILE A 267 8.93 16.90 11.58
N THR A 268 8.50 15.70 11.94
CA THR A 268 9.17 14.86 12.95
C THR A 268 10.04 13.83 12.24
N ILE A 269 11.34 13.85 12.54
CA ILE A 269 12.33 12.92 11.98
C ILE A 269 13.17 12.34 13.12
N ASP A 270 13.15 11.03 13.28
CA ASP A 270 14.13 10.31 14.08
C ASP A 270 15.23 9.79 13.15
N TYR A 271 16.48 9.90 13.59
CA TYR A 271 17.63 9.52 12.79
C TYR A 271 18.79 9.00 13.66
N ASN A 272 19.75 8.32 13.03
CA ASN A 272 20.95 7.83 13.67
C ASN A 272 21.95 8.98 13.90
N ALA A 273 21.98 9.51 15.12
CA ALA A 273 22.89 10.61 15.49
C ALA A 273 24.38 10.23 15.35
N SER A 274 24.72 8.94 15.39
CA SER A 274 26.09 8.48 15.14
C SER A 274 26.54 8.59 13.69
N SER A 275 25.60 8.81 12.75
CA SER A 275 25.91 9.04 11.33
C SER A 275 26.44 10.45 11.04
N GLY A 276 26.42 11.33 12.02
CA GLY A 276 26.88 12.74 11.93
C GLY A 276 25.78 13.73 12.28
N THR A 277 26.14 15.01 12.28
CA THR A 277 25.19 16.12 12.47
C THR A 277 24.72 16.63 11.11
N PRO A 278 23.42 16.66 10.82
CA PRO A 278 22.94 17.17 9.54
C PRO A 278 23.16 18.68 9.39
N SER A 279 23.58 19.09 8.19
CA SER A 279 23.81 20.50 7.83
C SER A 279 22.51 21.14 7.33
N ILE A 280 21.64 21.56 8.25
CA ILE A 280 20.24 21.93 7.97
C ILE A 280 19.85 23.35 8.37
N SER A 281 20.78 24.20 8.83
CA SER A 281 20.45 25.51 9.38
C SER A 281 19.64 26.40 8.41
N SER A 282 20.00 26.40 7.12
CA SER A 282 19.29 27.14 6.06
C SER A 282 17.88 26.58 5.82
N ALA A 283 17.75 25.26 5.70
CA ALA A 283 16.44 24.60 5.50
C ALA A 283 15.51 24.85 6.70
N VAL A 284 16.02 24.68 7.92
CA VAL A 284 15.26 24.94 9.15
C VAL A 284 14.78 26.39 9.23
N SER A 285 15.67 27.37 8.96
CA SER A 285 15.29 28.79 8.91
C SER A 285 14.17 29.06 7.91
N THR A 286 14.31 28.51 6.71
CA THR A 286 13.32 28.65 5.62
C THR A 286 11.98 28.02 6.01
N LEU A 287 11.98 26.80 6.54
CA LEU A 287 10.77 26.09 6.92
C LEU A 287 10.05 26.78 8.10
N LYS A 288 10.80 27.25 9.10
CA LYS A 288 10.24 28.02 10.24
C LYS A 288 9.58 29.32 9.77
N SER A 289 10.18 30.04 8.83
CA SER A 289 9.56 31.25 8.25
C SER A 289 8.23 30.97 7.53
N ARG A 290 8.01 29.73 7.11
CA ARG A 290 6.76 29.24 6.49
C ARG A 290 5.81 28.54 7.48
N GLY A 291 6.08 28.64 8.77
CA GLY A 291 5.22 28.14 9.85
C GLY A 291 5.40 26.67 10.23
N TRP A 292 6.41 25.97 9.69
CA TRP A 292 6.72 24.60 10.07
C TRP A 292 7.47 24.54 11.41
N ILE A 293 7.25 23.46 12.15
CA ILE A 293 7.99 23.12 13.38
C ILE A 293 8.83 21.89 13.07
N ILE A 294 10.15 21.98 13.27
CA ILE A 294 11.06 20.87 12.97
C ILE A 294 11.44 20.18 14.28
N VAL A 295 11.21 18.87 14.36
CA VAL A 295 11.52 18.04 15.53
C VAL A 295 12.46 16.92 15.09
N LEU A 296 13.70 16.92 15.61
CA LEU A 296 14.71 15.90 15.35
C LEU A 296 15.02 15.14 16.62
N ASN A 297 14.88 13.80 16.60
CA ASN A 297 15.09 12.94 17.78
C ASN A 297 14.37 13.48 19.04
N GLY A 298 13.14 13.96 18.87
CA GLY A 298 12.34 14.54 19.95
C GLY A 298 12.72 15.96 20.37
N VAL A 299 13.71 16.60 19.72
CA VAL A 299 14.17 17.96 20.05
C VAL A 299 13.72 18.95 18.98
N THR A 300 12.97 19.99 19.40
CA THR A 300 12.56 21.09 18.50
C THR A 300 13.78 21.94 18.12
N GLN A 301 13.94 22.21 16.83
CA GLN A 301 15.05 22.96 16.23
C GLN A 301 14.75 24.47 16.17
#